data_15a11d334d820a73dd08aaad5a918103
#
_entry.id   15a11d334d820a73dd08aaad5a918103
#
_cell.length_a   1.000
_cell.length_b   1.000
_cell.length_c   1.000
_cell.angle_alpha   90.00
_cell.angle_beta   90.00
_cell.angle_gamma   90.00
#
_symmetry.space_group_name_H-M   'P 1'
#
loop_
_entity.id
_entity.type
_entity.pdbx_description
1 polymer ?
#
loop_
_entity_poly.entity_id
_entity_poly.type
_entity_poly.pdbx_seq_one_letter_code
_entity_poly.pdbx_strand_id
1 'polypeptide(L)'
;MDEWNVGDPADWGDSVGVPDIPYMGYLQDDDDEKDSHPHMTHSQRLVDEAWRLRQDCMLDEALDKINKSLETCGSGRAYNIKAIILEDMGDYEGALYNYKQALQRKHPPIVPDNLARLYNRMAESGRYSKEKSLDYINKALDLTKDESDRLEFLATKSDVLKDLGRHREAYVCNKLSNKQFNLVDEFETQSKILQNTDDTFICITGRKFYGYSAPTRKGTVIDLIKEPENQHDPDAIRVEYNGDSVGYVANANFTLIDEASSASDIKGLFEDKAKAEILFIYMEEHLVARLI
;
A
#
# COMPACT_ATOMS: atom_id res chain seq x y z
N MET A 1 17.69 -12.31 4.22
CA MET A 1 16.30 -12.60 4.62
C MET A 1 15.91 -11.43 5.46
N ASP A 2 15.40 -10.40 4.82
CA ASP A 2 14.98 -9.20 5.54
C ASP A 2 13.60 -9.50 6.12
N GLU A 3 13.53 -9.50 7.46
CA GLU A 3 12.27 -9.65 8.19
C GLU A 3 11.30 -8.57 7.73
N TRP A 4 10.10 -8.98 7.39
CA TRP A 4 8.97 -8.14 7.04
C TRP A 4 8.61 -7.26 8.23
N ASN A 5 9.17 -6.07 8.33
CA ASN A 5 8.77 -5.11 9.33
C ASN A 5 7.52 -4.33 8.88
N VAL A 6 6.43 -5.07 8.70
CA VAL A 6 5.07 -4.53 8.79
C VAL A 6 4.76 -4.65 10.26
N GLY A 7 4.73 -3.54 11.02
CA GLY A 7 4.52 -3.57 12.47
C GLY A 7 3.45 -4.58 12.88
N ASP A 8 3.73 -5.33 13.96
CA ASP A 8 2.94 -6.44 14.45
C ASP A 8 1.44 -6.06 14.53
N PRO A 9 0.52 -6.84 13.92
CA PRO A 9 -0.92 -6.61 14.06
C PRO A 9 -1.40 -6.55 15.51
N ALA A 10 -0.66 -7.14 16.46
CA ALA A 10 -0.93 -7.06 17.89
C ALA A 10 -0.73 -5.65 18.48
N ASP A 11 0.09 -4.80 17.87
CA ASP A 11 0.29 -3.40 18.29
C ASP A 11 -0.88 -2.47 17.91
N TRP A 12 -1.87 -2.99 17.18
CA TRP A 12 -3.02 -2.22 16.70
C TRP A 12 -4.21 -2.24 17.68
N GLY A 13 -4.11 -3.02 18.77
CA GLY A 13 -5.21 -3.32 19.71
C GLY A 13 -5.34 -2.42 20.93
N ASP A 14 -4.30 -1.70 21.33
CA ASP A 14 -4.29 -0.89 22.56
C ASP A 14 -4.11 0.61 22.25
N SER A 15 -5.04 1.22 21.53
CA SER A 15 -5.18 2.67 21.55
C SER A 15 -5.73 3.10 22.92
N VAL A 16 -4.84 3.30 23.85
CA VAL A 16 -5.11 4.12 25.04
C VAL A 16 -5.64 5.46 24.53
N GLY A 17 -6.86 5.80 24.93
CA GLY A 17 -7.61 6.93 24.45
C GLY A 17 -6.77 8.20 24.29
N VAL A 18 -6.61 8.61 23.05
CA VAL A 18 -6.18 9.97 22.74
C VAL A 18 -7.30 10.87 23.22
N PRO A 19 -7.07 11.81 24.14
CA PRO A 19 -8.10 12.77 24.48
C PRO A 19 -8.50 13.50 23.20
N ASP A 20 -9.79 13.59 22.94
CA ASP A 20 -10.39 14.46 21.90
C ASP A 20 -9.77 15.85 22.03
N ILE A 21 -8.73 16.12 21.29
CA ILE A 21 -8.25 17.48 21.10
C ILE A 21 -9.13 18.04 20.00
N PRO A 22 -10.00 18.99 20.30
CA PRO A 22 -10.87 19.56 19.28
C PRO A 22 -10.01 20.18 18.19
N TYR A 23 -10.04 19.62 17.01
CA TYR A 23 -9.46 20.19 15.77
C TYR A 23 -9.99 21.62 15.49
N MET A 24 -11.03 22.03 16.20
CA MET A 24 -11.83 23.25 16.00
C MET A 24 -11.40 24.47 16.81
N GLY A 25 -10.31 24.41 17.58
CA GLY A 25 -9.92 25.54 18.44
C GLY A 25 -9.18 26.69 17.78
N TYR A 26 -8.86 26.60 16.48
CA TYR A 26 -8.09 27.64 15.79
C TYR A 26 -8.73 28.21 14.51
N LEU A 27 -9.90 27.74 14.13
CA LEU A 27 -10.66 28.24 12.98
C LEU A 27 -12.15 28.31 13.34
N GLN A 28 -12.52 29.03 14.37
CA GLN A 28 -13.89 29.49 14.50
C GLN A 28 -14.01 30.83 13.78
N ASP A 29 -14.82 30.84 12.74
CA ASP A 29 -15.30 32.01 12.08
C ASP A 29 -16.20 32.77 13.09
N ASP A 30 -15.65 33.74 13.78
CA ASP A 30 -16.43 34.77 14.37
C ASP A 30 -16.49 35.94 13.38
N ASP A 31 -17.54 35.92 12.55
CA ASP A 31 -18.04 37.09 11.84
C ASP A 31 -18.48 38.16 12.85
N ASP A 32 -17.51 38.89 13.38
CA ASP A 32 -17.76 40.20 13.97
C ASP A 32 -16.54 41.11 13.73
N GLU A 33 -16.70 42.01 12.79
CA GLU A 33 -15.85 43.18 12.54
C GLU A 33 -15.68 43.98 13.83
N LYS A 34 -14.66 43.66 14.62
CA LYS A 34 -14.01 44.63 15.52
C LYS A 34 -12.61 44.14 15.81
N ASP A 35 -11.63 44.97 15.49
CA ASP A 35 -10.21 44.97 15.81
C ASP A 35 -9.94 44.52 17.26
N SER A 36 -10.05 43.20 17.55
CA SER A 36 -10.04 42.63 18.89
C SER A 36 -8.77 41.83 19.24
N HIS A 37 -7.69 41.96 18.48
CA HIS A 37 -6.40 41.33 18.82
C HIS A 37 -5.29 42.37 19.02
N PRO A 38 -5.31 43.15 20.12
CA PRO A 38 -4.35 44.22 20.33
C PRO A 38 -2.89 43.77 20.59
N HIS A 39 -2.61 42.47 20.59
CA HIS A 39 -1.28 41.90 20.89
C HIS A 39 -0.64 41.06 19.79
N MET A 40 -1.25 40.96 18.60
CA MET A 40 -0.63 40.25 17.49
C MET A 40 0.54 41.03 16.90
N THR A 41 1.68 40.36 16.74
CA THR A 41 2.84 40.97 16.06
C THR A 41 2.54 41.19 14.57
N HIS A 42 3.25 42.13 13.95
CA HIS A 42 3.14 42.36 12.49
C HIS A 42 3.36 41.06 11.68
N SER A 43 4.34 40.23 12.08
CA SER A 43 4.60 38.93 11.46
C SER A 43 3.43 37.96 11.59
N GLN A 44 2.74 37.92 12.74
CA GLN A 44 1.56 37.07 12.93
C GLN A 44 0.38 37.50 12.05
N ARG A 45 0.16 38.82 11.88
CA ARG A 45 -0.88 39.32 10.96
C ARG A 45 -0.60 38.95 9.51
N LEU A 46 0.66 38.99 9.07
CA LEU A 46 1.06 38.54 7.73
C LEU A 46 0.83 37.04 7.52
N VAL A 47 1.03 36.23 8.55
CA VAL A 47 0.74 34.77 8.51
C VAL A 47 -0.76 34.53 8.34
N ASP A 48 -1.61 35.23 9.08
CA ASP A 48 -3.07 35.07 8.98
C ASP A 48 -3.61 35.63 7.65
N GLU A 49 -3.05 36.73 7.16
CA GLU A 49 -3.38 37.27 5.83
C GLU A 49 -2.99 36.27 4.71
N ALA A 50 -1.81 35.69 4.79
CA ALA A 50 -1.37 34.66 3.84
C ALA A 50 -2.32 33.44 3.85
N TRP A 51 -2.77 33.02 5.03
CA TRP A 51 -3.73 31.93 5.15
C TRP A 51 -5.08 32.24 4.50
N ARG A 52 -5.62 33.46 4.69
CA ARG A 52 -6.87 33.90 4.04
C ARG A 52 -6.71 33.95 2.51
N LEU A 53 -5.64 34.57 2.02
CA LEU A 53 -5.34 34.63 0.57
C LEU A 53 -5.24 33.25 -0.06
N ARG A 54 -4.65 32.28 0.66
CA ARG A 54 -4.62 30.88 0.22
C ARG A 54 -6.04 30.31 0.10
N GLN A 55 -6.93 30.57 1.09
CA GLN A 55 -8.34 30.11 1.05
C GLN A 55 -9.10 30.72 -0.14
N ASP A 56 -8.76 31.97 -0.51
CA ASP A 56 -9.30 32.66 -1.67
C ASP A 56 -8.61 32.25 -3.00
N CYS A 57 -7.76 31.22 -2.97
CA CYS A 57 -6.97 30.72 -4.12
C CYS A 57 -6.01 31.77 -4.73
N MET A 58 -5.68 32.83 -4.00
CA MET A 58 -4.72 33.88 -4.39
C MET A 58 -3.30 33.47 -3.94
N LEU A 59 -2.77 32.39 -4.56
CA LEU A 59 -1.57 31.71 -4.07
C LEU A 59 -0.29 32.54 -4.18
N ASP A 60 -0.13 33.35 -5.23
CA ASP A 60 1.04 34.20 -5.42
C ASP A 60 1.11 35.31 -4.36
N GLU A 61 -0.04 35.95 -4.07
CA GLU A 61 -0.16 36.97 -3.02
C GLU A 61 0.03 36.36 -1.63
N ALA A 62 -0.53 35.15 -1.40
CA ALA A 62 -0.32 34.40 -0.17
C ALA A 62 1.18 34.11 0.04
N LEU A 63 1.88 33.70 -1.01
CA LEU A 63 3.33 33.43 -0.97
C LEU A 63 4.14 34.72 -0.68
N ASP A 64 3.77 35.87 -1.26
CA ASP A 64 4.38 37.15 -0.96
C ASP A 64 4.24 37.52 0.53
N LYS A 65 3.02 37.41 1.07
CA LYS A 65 2.74 37.73 2.48
C LYS A 65 3.52 36.84 3.44
N ILE A 66 3.54 35.53 3.19
CA ILE A 66 4.27 34.60 4.07
C ILE A 66 5.78 34.81 3.99
N ASN A 67 6.34 35.16 2.84
CA ASN A 67 7.74 35.50 2.70
C ASN A 67 8.11 36.73 3.53
N LYS A 68 7.30 37.79 3.47
CA LYS A 68 7.49 39.00 4.30
C LYS A 68 7.41 38.69 5.80
N SER A 69 6.53 37.76 6.21
CA SER A 69 6.49 37.30 7.60
C SER A 69 7.78 36.59 8.00
N LEU A 70 8.33 35.74 7.12
CA LEU A 70 9.55 34.97 7.38
C LEU A 70 10.82 35.85 7.42
N GLU A 71 10.85 36.94 6.69
CA GLU A 71 11.93 37.97 6.76
C GLU A 71 11.97 38.63 8.13
N THR A 72 10.82 38.79 8.77
CA THR A 72 10.69 39.41 10.09
C THR A 72 10.89 38.41 11.22
N CYS A 73 10.27 37.23 11.11
CA CYS A 73 10.30 36.21 12.14
C CYS A 73 10.07 34.81 11.53
N GLY A 74 11.11 33.96 11.57
CA GLY A 74 11.07 32.60 11.04
C GLY A 74 10.36 31.61 11.97
N SER A 75 9.05 31.79 12.25
CA SER A 75 8.29 30.87 13.12
C SER A 75 7.97 29.53 12.44
N GLY A 76 7.84 28.45 13.22
CA GLY A 76 7.41 27.15 12.70
C GLY A 76 6.04 27.19 12.03
N ARG A 77 5.10 28.04 12.54
CA ARG A 77 3.80 28.26 11.91
C ARG A 77 3.91 28.90 10.53
N ALA A 78 4.78 29.93 10.38
CA ALA A 78 4.98 30.58 9.09
C ALA A 78 5.57 29.61 8.06
N TYR A 79 6.57 28.81 8.43
CA TYR A 79 7.12 27.78 7.56
C TYR A 79 6.07 26.71 7.19
N ASN A 80 5.21 26.27 8.12
CA ASN A 80 4.14 25.35 7.82
C ASN A 80 3.16 25.91 6.78
N ILE A 81 2.70 27.16 6.96
CA ILE A 81 1.77 27.81 6.00
C ILE A 81 2.44 28.00 4.64
N LYS A 82 3.71 28.39 4.59
CA LYS A 82 4.45 28.47 3.33
C LYS A 82 4.52 27.11 2.62
N ALA A 83 4.76 26.03 3.38
CA ALA A 83 4.77 24.69 2.83
C ALA A 83 3.42 24.33 2.20
N ILE A 84 2.30 24.62 2.89
CA ILE A 84 0.95 24.34 2.38
C ILE A 84 0.67 25.14 1.10
N ILE A 85 1.05 26.44 1.05
CA ILE A 85 0.89 27.27 -0.16
C ILE A 85 1.66 26.68 -1.34
N LEU A 86 2.93 26.29 -1.13
CA LEU A 86 3.77 25.68 -2.16
C LEU A 86 3.23 24.33 -2.64
N GLU A 87 2.64 23.55 -1.72
CA GLU A 87 1.99 22.30 -2.04
C GLU A 87 0.77 22.53 -2.96
N ASP A 88 -0.06 23.54 -2.67
CA ASP A 88 -1.20 23.93 -3.52
C ASP A 88 -0.73 24.44 -4.91
N MET A 89 0.43 25.07 -4.98
CA MET A 89 1.07 25.48 -6.24
C MET A 89 1.72 24.29 -6.98
N GLY A 90 1.81 23.12 -6.36
CA GLY A 90 2.45 21.91 -6.90
C GLY A 90 3.97 21.90 -6.81
N ASP A 91 4.56 22.83 -6.06
CA ASP A 91 6.00 22.82 -5.72
C ASP A 91 6.25 21.94 -4.48
N TYR A 92 6.23 20.62 -4.69
CA TYR A 92 6.38 19.64 -3.62
C TYR A 92 7.76 19.66 -2.96
N GLU A 93 8.83 19.97 -3.71
CA GLU A 93 10.17 20.05 -3.13
C GLU A 93 10.32 21.30 -2.25
N GLY A 94 9.78 22.43 -2.69
CA GLY A 94 9.69 23.64 -1.88
C GLY A 94 8.84 23.44 -0.63
N ALA A 95 7.69 22.76 -0.75
CA ALA A 95 6.85 22.40 0.39
C ALA A 95 7.61 21.50 1.39
N LEU A 96 8.25 20.43 0.90
CA LEU A 96 9.06 19.52 1.71
C LEU A 96 10.16 20.24 2.50
N TYR A 97 10.88 21.17 1.83
CA TYR A 97 11.88 21.98 2.51
C TYR A 97 11.27 22.80 3.66
N ASN A 98 10.14 23.45 3.42
CA ASN A 98 9.51 24.33 4.40
C ASN A 98 8.87 23.55 5.57
N TYR A 99 8.28 22.36 5.36
CA TYR A 99 7.83 21.49 6.45
C TYR A 99 8.99 21.06 7.34
N LYS A 100 10.15 20.69 6.76
CA LYS A 100 11.36 20.37 7.52
C LYS A 100 11.86 21.57 8.33
N GLN A 101 11.80 22.79 7.78
CA GLN A 101 12.12 24.00 8.52
C GLN A 101 11.14 24.26 9.68
N ALA A 102 9.85 23.96 9.49
CA ALA A 102 8.86 24.04 10.55
C ALA A 102 9.18 23.08 11.70
N LEU A 103 9.48 21.79 11.40
CA LEU A 103 9.80 20.77 12.41
C LEU A 103 11.03 21.10 13.27
N GLN A 104 11.99 21.86 12.75
CA GLN A 104 13.17 22.31 13.49
C GLN A 104 12.88 23.45 14.50
N ARG A 105 11.65 23.93 14.54
CA ARG A 105 11.20 25.07 15.33
C ARG A 105 10.01 24.70 16.19
N LYS A 106 9.56 25.61 17.09
CA LYS A 106 8.26 25.45 17.73
C LYS A 106 7.17 25.54 16.65
N HIS A 107 6.52 24.43 16.36
CA HIS A 107 5.55 24.27 15.27
C HIS A 107 4.19 23.82 15.79
N PRO A 108 3.10 24.03 15.01
CA PRO A 108 1.80 23.41 15.28
C PRO A 108 1.91 21.87 15.29
N PRO A 109 1.11 21.18 16.13
CA PRO A 109 1.13 19.70 16.20
C PRO A 109 0.82 18.99 14.88
N ILE A 110 0.06 19.64 13.99
CA ILE A 110 -0.35 19.12 12.67
C ILE A 110 0.79 19.01 11.64
N VAL A 111 1.97 19.59 11.91
CA VAL A 111 3.07 19.62 10.89
C VAL A 111 3.55 18.23 10.48
N PRO A 112 3.73 17.25 11.39
CA PRO A 112 4.07 15.88 10.98
C PRO A 112 3.04 15.25 10.06
N ASP A 113 1.74 15.45 10.33
CA ASP A 113 0.66 14.88 9.52
C ASP A 113 0.61 15.55 8.13
N ASN A 114 0.78 16.87 8.06
CA ASN A 114 0.89 17.56 6.77
C ASN A 114 2.08 17.05 5.96
N LEU A 115 3.23 16.82 6.60
CA LEU A 115 4.40 16.25 5.94
C LEU A 115 4.15 14.81 5.47
N ALA A 116 3.44 14.00 6.26
CA ALA A 116 3.06 12.64 5.88
C ALA A 116 2.19 12.65 4.61
N ARG A 117 1.15 13.51 4.59
CA ARG A 117 0.27 13.67 3.41
C ARG A 117 1.04 14.18 2.19
N LEU A 118 1.99 15.11 2.37
CA LEU A 118 2.87 15.54 1.26
C LEU A 118 3.67 14.36 0.69
N TYR A 119 4.26 13.52 1.55
CA TYR A 119 4.97 12.33 1.08
C TYR A 119 4.06 11.37 0.31
N ASN A 120 2.82 11.16 0.75
CA ASN A 120 1.84 10.36 0.01
C ASN A 120 1.56 10.96 -1.38
N ARG A 121 1.27 12.26 -1.45
CA ARG A 121 1.06 12.97 -2.74
C ARG A 121 2.27 12.89 -3.66
N MET A 122 3.49 12.99 -3.11
CA MET A 122 4.71 12.81 -3.90
C MET A 122 4.80 11.39 -4.46
N ALA A 123 4.44 10.37 -3.69
CA ALA A 123 4.42 8.98 -4.14
C ALA A 123 3.40 8.76 -5.28
N GLU A 124 2.21 9.33 -5.17
CA GLU A 124 1.12 9.22 -6.16
C GLU A 124 1.36 10.03 -7.44
N SER A 125 2.13 11.10 -7.36
CA SER A 125 2.22 12.13 -8.40
C SER A 125 2.72 11.64 -9.77
N GLY A 126 3.33 10.46 -9.85
CA GLY A 126 3.97 9.93 -11.06
C GLY A 126 5.22 10.69 -11.52
N ARG A 127 5.69 11.69 -10.75
CA ARG A 127 6.86 12.52 -11.07
C ARG A 127 8.19 11.87 -10.70
N TYR A 128 8.16 10.80 -9.93
CA TYR A 128 9.34 10.12 -9.37
C TYR A 128 9.42 8.68 -9.86
N SER A 129 10.62 8.07 -9.76
CA SER A 129 10.74 6.63 -9.99
C SER A 129 9.92 5.85 -8.95
N LYS A 130 9.52 4.61 -9.27
CA LYS A 130 8.70 3.78 -8.37
C LYS A 130 9.42 3.47 -7.06
N GLU A 131 10.74 3.30 -7.09
CA GLU A 131 11.56 3.10 -5.90
C GLU A 131 11.55 4.35 -5.00
N LYS A 132 11.63 5.54 -5.60
CA LYS A 132 11.55 6.80 -4.86
C LYS A 132 10.13 7.04 -4.32
N SER A 133 9.10 6.67 -5.08
CA SER A 133 7.72 6.69 -4.61
C SER A 133 7.52 5.75 -3.40
N LEU A 134 8.13 4.56 -3.43
CA LEU A 134 8.09 3.63 -2.30
C LEU A 134 8.81 4.20 -1.06
N ASP A 135 9.94 4.91 -1.24
CA ASP A 135 10.61 5.61 -0.14
C ASP A 135 9.74 6.70 0.47
N TYR A 136 9.04 7.48 -0.36
CA TYR A 136 8.14 8.52 0.12
C TYR A 136 6.96 7.96 0.90
N ILE A 137 6.30 6.91 0.38
CA ILE A 137 5.14 6.33 1.08
C ILE A 137 5.54 5.65 2.39
N ASN A 138 6.72 5.05 2.48
CA ASN A 138 7.23 4.52 3.74
C ASN A 138 7.44 5.66 4.76
N LYS A 139 8.00 6.79 4.36
CA LYS A 139 8.13 7.97 5.22
C LYS A 139 6.77 8.53 5.67
N ALA A 140 5.77 8.49 4.81
CA ALA A 140 4.40 8.88 5.18
C ALA A 140 3.84 7.97 6.29
N LEU A 141 3.99 6.65 6.12
CA LEU A 141 3.54 5.64 7.09
C LEU A 141 4.27 5.74 8.45
N ASP A 142 5.56 6.11 8.43
CA ASP A 142 6.36 6.30 9.65
C ASP A 142 5.94 7.54 10.45
N LEU A 143 5.42 8.55 9.77
CA LEU A 143 5.05 9.83 10.39
C LEU A 143 3.60 9.86 10.88
N THR A 144 2.67 9.20 10.16
CA THR A 144 1.25 9.30 10.48
C THR A 144 0.89 8.51 11.74
N LYS A 145 0.04 9.14 12.57
CA LYS A 145 -0.64 8.49 13.71
C LYS A 145 -2.14 8.36 13.47
N ASP A 146 -2.65 8.96 12.41
CA ASP A 146 -4.05 8.91 12.03
C ASP A 146 -4.34 7.60 11.29
N GLU A 147 -5.35 6.85 11.76
CA GLU A 147 -5.72 5.56 11.17
C GLU A 147 -6.25 5.71 9.74
N SER A 148 -7.01 6.77 9.46
CA SER A 148 -7.57 7.00 8.12
C SER A 148 -6.46 7.28 7.10
N ASP A 149 -5.54 8.19 7.46
CA ASP A 149 -4.36 8.48 6.63
C ASP A 149 -3.51 7.22 6.43
N ARG A 150 -3.34 6.39 7.48
CA ARG A 150 -2.58 5.14 7.40
C ARG A 150 -3.19 4.16 6.41
N LEU A 151 -4.52 4.01 6.40
CA LEU A 151 -5.20 3.13 5.44
C LEU A 151 -5.05 3.63 4.00
N GLU A 152 -5.18 4.95 3.78
CA GLU A 152 -4.93 5.58 2.47
C GLU A 152 -3.49 5.35 2.00
N PHE A 153 -2.51 5.58 2.87
CA PHE A 153 -1.09 5.39 2.54
C PHE A 153 -0.74 3.92 2.25
N LEU A 154 -1.38 2.96 2.94
CA LEU A 154 -1.25 1.54 2.62
C LEU A 154 -1.84 1.20 1.24
N ALA A 155 -2.94 1.83 0.84
CA ALA A 155 -3.50 1.66 -0.50
C ALA A 155 -2.52 2.18 -1.56
N THR A 156 -1.98 3.40 -1.40
CA THR A 156 -0.94 3.95 -2.27
C THR A 156 0.29 3.04 -2.33
N LYS A 157 0.76 2.54 -1.18
CA LYS A 157 1.90 1.61 -1.12
C LYS A 157 1.63 0.34 -1.92
N SER A 158 0.41 -0.22 -1.82
CA SER A 158 0.03 -1.39 -2.59
C SER A 158 0.17 -1.16 -4.10
N ASP A 159 -0.28 0.00 -4.60
CA ASP A 159 -0.21 0.30 -6.03
C ASP A 159 1.23 0.51 -6.51
N VAL A 160 2.05 1.22 -5.73
CA VAL A 160 3.48 1.37 -6.02
C VAL A 160 4.21 0.01 -6.04
N LEU A 161 3.88 -0.88 -5.09
CA LEU A 161 4.46 -2.24 -5.03
C LEU A 161 4.02 -3.12 -6.19
N LYS A 162 2.77 -3.02 -6.67
CA LYS A 162 2.30 -3.71 -7.90
C LYS A 162 3.12 -3.26 -9.11
N ASP A 163 3.34 -1.96 -9.26
CA ASP A 163 4.14 -1.40 -10.35
C ASP A 163 5.61 -1.83 -10.30
N LEU A 164 6.12 -2.16 -9.12
CA LEU A 164 7.46 -2.74 -8.91
C LEU A 164 7.52 -4.26 -9.08
N GLY A 165 6.39 -4.93 -9.37
CA GLY A 165 6.30 -6.39 -9.45
C GLY A 165 6.35 -7.09 -8.08
N ARG A 166 6.27 -6.36 -6.97
CA ARG A 166 6.31 -6.89 -5.59
C ARG A 166 4.90 -7.33 -5.14
N HIS A 167 4.32 -8.29 -5.86
CA HIS A 167 2.89 -8.64 -5.77
C HIS A 167 2.45 -9.12 -4.38
N ARG A 168 3.30 -9.86 -3.66
CA ARG A 168 2.99 -10.35 -2.30
C ARG A 168 2.86 -9.22 -1.29
N GLU A 169 3.81 -8.30 -1.31
CA GLU A 169 3.79 -7.13 -0.46
C GLU A 169 2.61 -6.21 -0.79
N ALA A 170 2.35 -6.05 -2.09
CA ALA A 170 1.19 -5.30 -2.56
C ALA A 170 -0.12 -5.93 -2.06
N TYR A 171 -0.24 -7.27 -2.08
CA TYR A 171 -1.41 -7.97 -1.56
C TYR A 171 -1.63 -7.68 -0.08
N VAL A 172 -0.59 -7.82 0.75
CA VAL A 172 -0.67 -7.53 2.20
C VAL A 172 -1.09 -6.08 2.44
N CYS A 173 -0.43 -5.11 1.81
CA CYS A 173 -0.78 -3.69 1.94
C CYS A 173 -2.23 -3.42 1.54
N ASN A 174 -2.72 -4.03 0.45
CA ASN A 174 -4.11 -3.92 0.01
C ASN A 174 -5.09 -4.48 1.03
N LYS A 175 -4.80 -5.66 1.61
CA LYS A 175 -5.69 -6.27 2.61
C LYS A 175 -5.72 -5.44 3.90
N LEU A 176 -4.58 -4.93 4.35
CA LEU A 176 -4.49 -4.03 5.50
C LEU A 176 -5.26 -2.73 5.28
N SER A 177 -5.13 -2.09 4.11
CA SER A 177 -5.85 -0.85 3.78
C SER A 177 -7.38 -1.04 3.77
N ASN A 178 -7.85 -2.25 3.45
CA ASN A 178 -9.27 -2.63 3.46
C ASN A 178 -9.72 -3.27 4.78
N LYS A 179 -8.88 -3.28 5.82
CA LYS A 179 -9.16 -3.89 7.13
C LYS A 179 -9.51 -5.40 7.06
N GLN A 180 -8.96 -6.11 6.08
CA GLN A 180 -9.18 -7.53 5.85
C GLN A 180 -8.09 -8.37 6.53
N PHE A 181 -7.90 -8.20 7.84
CA PHE A 181 -6.83 -8.81 8.62
C PHE A 181 -6.85 -10.35 8.56
N ASN A 182 -8.03 -10.97 8.53
CA ASN A 182 -8.15 -12.42 8.38
C ASN A 182 -7.51 -12.95 7.09
N LEU A 183 -7.53 -12.18 6.00
CA LEU A 183 -6.89 -12.56 4.74
C LEU A 183 -5.37 -12.38 4.80
N VAL A 184 -4.87 -11.47 5.62
CA VAL A 184 -3.44 -11.34 5.90
C VAL A 184 -2.94 -12.55 6.69
N ASP A 185 -3.64 -12.93 7.77
CA ASP A 185 -3.30 -14.11 8.59
C ASP A 185 -3.34 -15.40 7.75
N GLU A 186 -4.34 -15.52 6.87
CA GLU A 186 -4.46 -16.65 5.94
C GLU A 186 -3.27 -16.67 4.97
N PHE A 187 -2.93 -15.55 4.35
CA PHE A 187 -1.77 -15.40 3.46
C PHE A 187 -0.46 -15.81 4.15
N GLU A 188 -0.23 -15.34 5.38
CA GLU A 188 0.98 -15.70 6.14
C GLU A 188 1.04 -17.20 6.46
N THR A 189 -0.10 -17.78 6.84
CA THR A 189 -0.20 -19.22 7.10
C THR A 189 0.08 -20.04 5.84
N GLN A 190 -0.49 -19.65 4.71
CA GLN A 190 -0.27 -20.28 3.41
C GLN A 190 1.18 -20.13 2.95
N SER A 191 1.76 -18.94 3.13
CA SER A 191 3.18 -18.67 2.78
C SER A 191 4.14 -19.54 3.60
N LYS A 192 3.88 -19.77 4.88
CA LYS A 192 4.66 -20.70 5.71
C LYS A 192 4.59 -22.14 5.21
N ILE A 193 3.43 -22.60 4.71
CA ILE A 193 3.29 -23.92 4.11
C ILE A 193 4.13 -24.02 2.84
N LEU A 194 4.11 -23.00 1.99
CA LEU A 194 4.88 -22.97 0.73
C LEU A 194 6.39 -22.94 0.92
N GLN A 195 6.88 -22.53 2.09
CA GLN A 195 8.30 -22.55 2.43
C GLN A 195 8.84 -23.95 2.78
N ASN A 196 7.96 -24.97 2.89
CA ASN A 196 8.39 -26.34 3.10
C ASN A 196 8.99 -26.93 1.82
N THR A 197 10.30 -27.10 1.79
CA THR A 197 11.07 -27.55 0.62
C THR A 197 10.97 -29.06 0.34
N ASP A 198 10.37 -29.83 1.24
CA ASP A 198 10.21 -31.29 1.07
C ASP A 198 8.99 -31.63 0.19
N ASP A 199 8.08 -30.69 -0.01
CA ASP A 199 6.88 -30.84 -0.82
C ASP A 199 7.09 -30.24 -2.23
N THR A 200 6.48 -30.86 -3.25
CA THR A 200 6.41 -30.29 -4.60
C THR A 200 5.04 -29.65 -4.79
N PHE A 201 5.03 -28.31 -4.85
CA PHE A 201 3.81 -27.55 -5.07
C PHE A 201 3.60 -27.27 -6.56
N ILE A 202 2.34 -27.20 -6.97
CA ILE A 202 1.92 -26.88 -8.34
C ILE A 202 0.76 -25.87 -8.28
N CYS A 203 0.65 -25.03 -9.30
CA CYS A 203 -0.49 -24.16 -9.52
C CYS A 203 -1.41 -24.75 -10.59
N ILE A 204 -2.74 -24.68 -10.38
CA ILE A 204 -3.75 -25.10 -11.35
C ILE A 204 -4.29 -23.89 -12.07
N THR A 205 -4.11 -23.86 -13.39
CA THR A 205 -4.53 -22.78 -14.27
C THR A 205 -5.62 -23.21 -15.26
N GLY A 206 -6.14 -22.27 -16.05
CA GLY A 206 -7.12 -22.57 -17.09
C GLY A 206 -8.53 -22.84 -16.57
N ARG A 207 -8.77 -22.81 -15.26
CA ARG A 207 -10.05 -23.14 -14.58
C ARG A 207 -11.27 -22.44 -15.18
N LYS A 208 -11.11 -21.19 -15.66
CA LYS A 208 -12.18 -20.42 -16.29
C LYS A 208 -12.77 -21.07 -17.55
N PHE A 209 -11.95 -21.83 -18.29
CA PHE A 209 -12.38 -22.53 -19.49
C PHE A 209 -13.21 -23.79 -19.17
N TYR A 210 -13.16 -24.25 -17.93
CA TYR A 210 -13.90 -25.39 -17.39
C TYR A 210 -14.97 -24.95 -16.39
N GLY A 211 -15.46 -23.71 -16.48
CA GLY A 211 -16.52 -23.18 -15.64
C GLY A 211 -16.19 -23.17 -14.13
N TYR A 212 -14.91 -23.07 -13.78
CA TYR A 212 -14.43 -23.15 -12.39
C TYR A 212 -14.83 -24.47 -11.66
N SER A 213 -14.95 -25.57 -12.39
CA SER A 213 -15.33 -26.89 -11.86
C SER A 213 -14.24 -27.55 -10.99
N ALA A 214 -12.99 -27.02 -11.01
CA ALA A 214 -11.93 -27.52 -10.15
C ALA A 214 -12.30 -27.37 -8.67
N PRO A 215 -12.13 -28.45 -7.86
CA PRO A 215 -12.40 -28.40 -6.44
C PRO A 215 -11.44 -27.42 -5.76
N THR A 216 -11.95 -26.69 -4.76
CA THR A 216 -11.15 -25.74 -3.96
C THR A 216 -11.00 -26.18 -2.51
N ARG A 217 -11.68 -27.27 -2.13
CA ARG A 217 -11.64 -27.78 -0.77
C ARG A 217 -10.30 -28.44 -0.48
N LYS A 218 -9.63 -28.00 0.58
CA LYS A 218 -8.40 -28.61 1.09
C LYS A 218 -8.56 -30.11 1.32
N GLY A 219 -7.54 -30.90 0.95
CA GLY A 219 -7.52 -32.34 1.08
C GLY A 219 -8.19 -33.08 -0.08
N THR A 220 -8.80 -32.35 -1.05
CA THR A 220 -9.36 -33.02 -2.23
C THR A 220 -8.23 -33.51 -3.13
N VAL A 221 -8.28 -34.79 -3.51
CA VAL A 221 -7.33 -35.41 -4.43
C VAL A 221 -7.81 -35.23 -5.87
N ILE A 222 -6.90 -34.85 -6.74
CA ILE A 222 -7.08 -34.67 -8.18
C ILE A 222 -6.10 -35.54 -8.95
N ASP A 223 -6.44 -35.89 -10.17
CA ASP A 223 -5.58 -36.65 -11.06
C ASP A 223 -4.82 -35.71 -12.02
N LEU A 224 -3.55 -35.98 -12.22
CA LEU A 224 -2.65 -35.30 -13.16
C LEU A 224 -2.37 -36.23 -14.31
N ILE A 225 -2.61 -35.82 -15.55
CA ILE A 225 -2.49 -36.64 -16.76
C ILE A 225 -1.62 -35.92 -17.77
N LYS A 226 -0.49 -36.50 -18.17
CA LYS A 226 0.34 -35.96 -19.24
C LYS A 226 -0.37 -36.01 -20.59
N GLU A 227 -0.18 -34.96 -21.37
CA GLU A 227 -0.69 -34.85 -22.74
C GLU A 227 0.46 -34.58 -23.72
N PRO A 228 1.35 -35.57 -24.00
CA PRO A 228 2.50 -35.35 -24.85
C PRO A 228 2.12 -34.97 -26.31
N GLU A 229 0.90 -35.30 -26.73
CA GLU A 229 0.35 -34.94 -28.05
C GLU A 229 -0.42 -33.60 -28.05
N ASN A 230 -0.35 -32.82 -26.96
CA ASN A 230 -1.00 -31.53 -26.87
C ASN A 230 -0.38 -30.56 -27.89
N GLN A 231 -1.22 -29.98 -28.78
CA GLN A 231 -0.78 -29.13 -29.87
C GLN A 231 -0.22 -27.78 -29.45
N HIS A 232 -0.51 -27.34 -28.21
CA HIS A 232 -0.13 -26.02 -27.69
C HIS A 232 1.06 -26.08 -26.76
N ASP A 233 1.19 -27.18 -26.01
CA ASP A 233 2.25 -27.37 -25.02
C ASP A 233 2.57 -28.87 -24.88
N PRO A 234 3.75 -29.32 -25.33
CA PRO A 234 4.14 -30.73 -25.22
C PRO A 234 4.41 -31.18 -23.79
N ASP A 235 4.51 -30.23 -22.87
CA ASP A 235 4.67 -30.48 -21.44
C ASP A 235 3.35 -30.36 -20.67
N ALA A 236 2.21 -30.22 -21.39
CA ALA A 236 0.91 -30.07 -20.78
C ALA A 236 0.58 -31.24 -19.85
N ILE A 237 0.14 -30.90 -18.64
CA ILE A 237 -0.38 -31.84 -17.67
C ILE A 237 -1.80 -31.41 -17.34
N ARG A 238 -2.77 -32.17 -17.83
CA ARG A 238 -4.19 -31.94 -17.60
C ARG A 238 -4.57 -32.37 -16.20
N VAL A 239 -5.42 -31.56 -15.56
CA VAL A 239 -5.98 -31.84 -14.24
C VAL A 239 -7.40 -32.35 -14.37
N GLU A 240 -7.67 -33.50 -13.76
CA GLU A 240 -9.00 -34.13 -13.72
C GLU A 240 -9.52 -34.27 -12.29
N TYR A 241 -10.82 -34.13 -12.16
CA TYR A 241 -11.55 -34.42 -10.92
C TYR A 241 -12.83 -35.18 -11.25
N ASN A 242 -13.00 -36.36 -10.66
CA ASN A 242 -14.12 -37.30 -10.95
C ASN A 242 -14.27 -37.67 -12.45
N GLY A 243 -13.15 -37.65 -13.19
CA GLY A 243 -13.15 -37.97 -14.62
C GLY A 243 -13.39 -36.80 -15.55
N ASP A 244 -13.69 -35.62 -15.01
CA ASP A 244 -13.86 -34.39 -15.79
C ASP A 244 -12.61 -33.54 -15.76
N SER A 245 -12.25 -32.95 -16.92
CA SER A 245 -11.16 -31.98 -17.02
C SER A 245 -11.55 -30.69 -16.30
N VAL A 246 -10.67 -30.20 -15.40
CA VAL A 246 -10.93 -29.02 -14.57
C VAL A 246 -9.87 -27.93 -14.69
N GLY A 247 -8.81 -28.17 -15.46
CA GLY A 247 -7.71 -27.24 -15.69
C GLY A 247 -6.43 -27.93 -16.16
N TYR A 248 -5.34 -27.21 -16.02
CA TYR A 248 -3.98 -27.68 -16.31
C TYR A 248 -3.01 -27.27 -15.20
N VAL A 249 -1.93 -28.00 -15.04
CA VAL A 249 -0.80 -27.53 -14.24
C VAL A 249 -0.17 -26.32 -14.96
N ALA A 250 0.09 -25.26 -14.21
CA ALA A 250 0.69 -24.03 -14.75
C ALA A 250 2.09 -24.31 -15.33
N ASN A 251 2.39 -23.74 -16.48
CA ASN A 251 3.68 -23.85 -17.15
C ASN A 251 4.29 -22.50 -17.54
N ALA A 252 3.50 -21.42 -17.50
CA ALA A 252 3.96 -20.08 -17.80
C ALA A 252 4.23 -19.29 -16.50
N ASN A 253 5.32 -18.53 -16.45
CA ASN A 253 5.74 -17.78 -15.26
C ASN A 253 4.65 -16.89 -14.65
N PHE A 254 3.79 -16.30 -15.49
CA PHE A 254 2.70 -15.44 -15.00
C PHE A 254 1.53 -16.19 -14.36
N THR A 255 1.53 -17.55 -14.43
CA THR A 255 0.51 -18.41 -13.78
C THR A 255 1.06 -19.17 -12.59
N LEU A 256 2.35 -19.01 -12.31
CA LEU A 256 3.07 -19.66 -11.20
C LEU A 256 3.25 -18.70 -10.02
N ILE A 257 3.34 -19.26 -8.84
CA ILE A 257 3.95 -18.64 -7.67
C ILE A 257 5.38 -19.11 -7.55
N ASP A 258 6.24 -18.36 -6.88
CA ASP A 258 7.69 -18.63 -6.82
C ASP A 258 8.06 -20.03 -6.26
N GLU A 259 7.24 -20.57 -5.35
CA GLU A 259 7.46 -21.89 -4.73
C GLU A 259 6.82 -23.05 -5.51
N ALA A 260 6.08 -22.78 -6.58
CA ALA A 260 5.43 -23.83 -7.36
C ALA A 260 6.31 -24.26 -8.54
N SER A 261 6.36 -25.55 -8.76
CA SER A 261 6.98 -26.15 -9.94
C SER A 261 6.04 -26.06 -11.14
N SER A 262 6.61 -25.81 -12.31
CA SER A 262 5.87 -25.81 -13.58
C SER A 262 5.55 -27.24 -14.04
N ALA A 263 4.64 -27.35 -15.00
CA ALA A 263 4.37 -28.64 -15.67
C ALA A 263 5.65 -29.25 -16.26
N SER A 264 6.52 -28.42 -16.87
CA SER A 264 7.82 -28.86 -17.42
C SER A 264 8.75 -29.41 -16.35
N ASP A 265 8.74 -28.82 -15.13
CA ASP A 265 9.61 -29.27 -14.04
C ASP A 265 9.17 -30.62 -13.48
N ILE A 266 7.88 -30.86 -13.35
CA ILE A 266 7.34 -32.07 -12.72
C ILE A 266 7.11 -33.25 -13.69
N LYS A 267 7.09 -33.01 -15.00
CA LYS A 267 6.81 -34.07 -15.99
C LYS A 267 7.75 -35.26 -15.89
N GLY A 268 8.99 -35.07 -15.38
CA GLY A 268 9.96 -36.13 -15.17
C GLY A 268 9.76 -36.94 -13.89
N LEU A 269 8.88 -36.51 -12.97
CA LEU A 269 8.70 -37.12 -11.66
C LEU A 269 7.78 -38.32 -11.64
N PHE A 270 6.96 -38.53 -12.68
CA PHE A 270 6.04 -39.66 -12.80
C PHE A 270 5.93 -40.10 -14.26
N GLU A 271 5.33 -41.29 -14.51
CA GLU A 271 5.13 -41.80 -15.87
C GLU A 271 4.00 -41.05 -16.57
N ASP A 272 2.81 -41.65 -16.75
CA ASP A 272 1.68 -41.05 -17.47
C ASP A 272 0.72 -40.28 -16.56
N LYS A 273 0.60 -40.71 -15.31
CA LYS A 273 -0.36 -40.18 -14.33
C LYS A 273 0.24 -40.04 -12.94
N ALA A 274 -0.20 -39.01 -12.24
CA ALA A 274 0.08 -38.77 -10.84
C ALA A 274 -1.16 -38.24 -10.12
N LYS A 275 -1.03 -38.00 -8.84
CA LYS A 275 -2.07 -37.37 -8.03
C LYS A 275 -1.52 -36.14 -7.32
N ALA A 276 -2.40 -35.21 -7.06
CA ALA A 276 -2.10 -34.07 -6.22
C ALA A 276 -3.24 -33.80 -5.25
N GLU A 277 -2.91 -33.22 -4.11
CA GLU A 277 -3.84 -32.81 -3.07
C GLU A 277 -4.03 -31.30 -3.10
N ILE A 278 -5.27 -30.82 -3.22
CA ILE A 278 -5.60 -29.41 -3.13
C ILE A 278 -5.29 -28.90 -1.72
N LEU A 279 -4.55 -27.80 -1.64
CA LEU A 279 -4.19 -27.15 -0.38
C LEU A 279 -5.04 -25.90 -0.10
N PHE A 280 -5.00 -24.91 -0.98
CA PHE A 280 -5.69 -23.63 -0.80
C PHE A 280 -5.71 -22.80 -2.10
N ILE A 281 -6.41 -21.66 -2.06
CA ILE A 281 -6.30 -20.59 -3.05
C ILE A 281 -5.37 -19.52 -2.47
N TYR A 282 -4.18 -19.38 -3.04
CA TYR A 282 -3.19 -18.40 -2.61
C TYR A 282 -3.45 -17.03 -3.22
N MET A 283 -3.45 -15.99 -2.40
CA MET A 283 -3.71 -14.59 -2.80
C MET A 283 -5.05 -14.42 -3.55
N GLU A 284 -6.05 -15.27 -3.25
CA GLU A 284 -7.39 -15.30 -3.89
C GLU A 284 -7.35 -15.63 -5.41
N GLU A 285 -6.20 -15.96 -5.97
CA GLU A 285 -6.00 -16.16 -7.41
C GLU A 285 -5.50 -17.56 -7.76
N HIS A 286 -4.44 -18.02 -7.10
CA HIS A 286 -3.73 -19.23 -7.48
C HIS A 286 -4.25 -20.45 -6.71
N LEU A 287 -4.90 -21.40 -7.40
CA LEU A 287 -5.24 -22.67 -6.79
C LEU A 287 -3.98 -23.53 -6.67
N VAL A 288 -3.53 -23.78 -5.44
CA VAL A 288 -2.32 -24.52 -5.12
C VAL A 288 -2.66 -25.94 -4.71
N ALA A 289 -1.90 -26.90 -5.25
CA ALA A 289 -1.93 -28.29 -4.87
C ALA A 289 -0.52 -28.82 -4.60
N ARG A 290 -0.43 -29.92 -3.86
CA ARG A 290 0.81 -30.63 -3.57
C ARG A 290 0.79 -31.98 -4.29
N LEU A 291 1.88 -32.34 -4.99
CA LEU A 291 2.09 -33.64 -5.62
C LEU A 291 2.18 -34.72 -4.53
N ILE A 292 1.50 -35.87 -4.70
CA ILE A 292 1.44 -36.99 -3.73
C ILE A 292 1.73 -38.33 -4.41
#